data_705ab1972a6b0536b32bca19c523f3cb
#
_entry.id   705ab1972a6b0536b32bca19c523f3cb
#
_cell.length_a   1.000
_cell.length_b   1.000
_cell.length_c   1.000
_cell.angle_alpha   90.00
_cell.angle_beta   90.00
_cell.angle_gamma   90.00
#
_symmetry.space_group_name_H-M   'P 1'
#
loop_
_entity.id
_entity.type
_entity.pdbx_description
1 polymer ?
#
loop_
_entity_poly.entity_id
_entity_poly.type
_entity_poly.pdbx_seq_one_letter_code
_entity_poly.pdbx_strand_id
1 'polypeptide(L)'
;EKEKEINKNKLEKTRLTYTTYLGLLSFILIIIAFFSRFKFQRERNSRLELEKNKVSLKLESKNRELVSKANFILQRNEYLKNIILKLNKSEVNEQSFRRVKKEVSELINSEKSYEEFDKIFTNVYPKFYKILNDKHNLSQTYLRLAAYIRMNQSNNEIAKICGISIRTVETQRYRLSKLLKLDKNENLNSYIHKIN
;
A
#
# COMPACT_ATOMS: atom_id res chain seq x y z
N GLU A 1 42.57 -49.93 59.10
CA GLU A 1 42.92 -48.79 58.19
C GLU A 1 42.52 -49.06 56.75
N LYS A 2 42.83 -50.21 56.20
CA LYS A 2 42.51 -50.57 54.79
C LYS A 2 40.99 -50.55 54.49
N GLU A 3 40.15 -50.97 55.43
CA GLU A 3 38.70 -51.04 55.26
C GLU A 3 38.04 -49.64 55.18
N LYS A 4 38.53 -48.64 55.92
CA LYS A 4 38.15 -47.24 55.86
C LYS A 4 38.52 -46.62 54.52
N GLU A 5 39.67 -46.97 53.99
CA GLU A 5 40.18 -46.47 52.69
C GLU A 5 39.36 -47.03 51.51
N ILE A 6 38.97 -48.32 51.56
CA ILE A 6 38.11 -48.99 50.60
C ILE A 6 36.71 -48.34 50.58
N ASN A 7 36.14 -48.06 51.75
CA ASN A 7 34.83 -47.43 51.88
C ASN A 7 34.85 -45.97 51.38
N LYS A 8 35.94 -45.23 51.63
CA LYS A 8 36.13 -43.87 51.13
C LYS A 8 36.21 -43.87 49.61
N ASN A 9 36.98 -44.73 49.01
CA ASN A 9 37.11 -44.86 47.58
C ASN A 9 35.83 -45.28 46.88
N LYS A 10 35.01 -46.12 47.55
CA LYS A 10 33.69 -46.56 47.07
C LYS A 10 32.70 -45.41 47.10
N LEU A 11 32.77 -44.57 48.13
CA LEU A 11 31.87 -43.38 48.28
C LEU A 11 32.23 -42.31 47.23
N GLU A 12 33.54 -42.09 46.96
CA GLU A 12 34.01 -41.14 45.94
C GLU A 12 33.60 -41.56 44.52
N LYS A 13 33.75 -42.87 44.19
CA LYS A 13 33.26 -43.42 42.92
C LYS A 13 31.74 -43.23 42.75
N THR A 14 30.97 -43.50 43.80
CA THR A 14 29.52 -43.34 43.76
C THR A 14 29.12 -41.86 43.57
N ARG A 15 29.80 -40.95 44.25
CA ARG A 15 29.58 -39.51 44.05
C ARG A 15 29.94 -39.07 42.62
N LEU A 16 31.04 -39.54 42.09
CA LEU A 16 31.46 -39.23 40.74
C LEU A 16 30.45 -39.70 39.67
N THR A 17 29.93 -40.93 39.85
CA THR A 17 28.86 -41.46 38.97
C THR A 17 27.57 -40.65 39.02
N TYR A 18 27.14 -40.23 40.21
CA TYR A 18 25.94 -39.38 40.36
C TYR A 18 26.14 -38.00 39.71
N THR A 19 27.30 -37.38 39.87
CA THR A 19 27.57 -36.07 39.26
C THR A 19 27.63 -36.16 37.75
N THR A 20 28.18 -37.25 37.17
CA THR A 20 28.18 -37.46 35.71
C THR A 20 26.78 -37.70 35.16
N TYR A 21 25.90 -38.46 35.86
CA TYR A 21 24.54 -38.62 35.44
C TYR A 21 23.72 -37.34 35.54
N LEU A 22 23.94 -36.52 36.57
CA LEU A 22 23.29 -35.20 36.71
C LEU A 22 23.73 -34.25 35.57
N GLY A 23 25.01 -34.28 35.22
CA GLY A 23 25.54 -33.52 34.09
C GLY A 23 24.94 -33.93 32.75
N LEU A 24 24.82 -35.24 32.50
CA LEU A 24 24.15 -35.75 31.29
C LEU A 24 22.69 -35.37 31.22
N LEU A 25 21.96 -35.44 32.35
CA LEU A 25 20.55 -35.06 32.40
C LEU A 25 20.32 -33.58 32.15
N SER A 26 21.17 -32.72 32.72
CA SER A 26 21.15 -31.28 32.45
C SER A 26 21.44 -30.95 30.97
N PHE A 27 22.38 -31.64 30.36
CA PHE A 27 22.70 -31.46 28.96
C PHE A 27 21.54 -31.86 28.02
N ILE A 28 20.86 -32.98 28.33
CA ILE A 28 19.66 -33.39 27.59
C ILE A 28 18.54 -32.34 27.72
N LEU A 29 18.31 -31.81 28.91
CA LEU A 29 17.29 -30.73 29.11
C LEU A 29 17.60 -29.46 28.31
N ILE A 30 18.88 -29.08 28.22
CA ILE A 30 19.31 -27.93 27.42
C ILE A 30 19.05 -28.19 25.94
N ILE A 31 19.34 -29.39 25.43
CA ILE A 31 19.06 -29.76 24.05
C ILE A 31 17.56 -29.70 23.75
N ILE A 32 16.74 -30.27 24.64
CA ILE A 32 15.25 -30.24 24.49
C ILE A 32 14.74 -28.77 24.47
N ALA A 33 15.22 -27.93 25.39
CA ALA A 33 14.87 -26.54 25.44
C ALA A 33 15.27 -25.78 24.17
N PHE A 34 16.47 -26.05 23.65
CA PHE A 34 16.97 -25.46 22.41
C PHE A 34 16.11 -25.87 21.21
N PHE A 35 15.81 -27.15 21.06
CA PHE A 35 14.95 -27.65 19.98
C PHE A 35 13.51 -27.11 20.08
N SER A 36 12.97 -27.05 21.29
CA SER A 36 11.63 -26.47 21.53
C SER A 36 11.59 -24.98 21.11
N ARG A 37 12.62 -24.21 21.50
CA ARG A 37 12.72 -22.79 21.15
C ARG A 37 12.89 -22.59 19.64
N PHE A 38 13.68 -23.42 18.99
CA PHE A 38 13.89 -23.40 17.56
C PHE A 38 12.61 -23.73 16.78
N LYS A 39 11.87 -24.75 17.20
CA LYS A 39 10.57 -25.12 16.63
C LYS A 39 9.56 -23.99 16.77
N PHE A 40 9.46 -23.39 17.96
CA PHE A 40 8.56 -22.27 18.21
C PHE A 40 8.87 -21.04 17.33
N GLN A 41 10.17 -20.73 17.17
CA GLN A 41 10.61 -19.62 16.34
C GLN A 41 10.31 -19.85 14.85
N ARG A 42 10.46 -21.08 14.38
CA ARG A 42 10.13 -21.48 13.00
C ARG A 42 8.61 -21.37 12.74
N GLU A 43 7.77 -21.81 13.65
CA GLU A 43 6.32 -21.68 13.53
C GLU A 43 5.87 -20.21 13.55
N ARG A 44 6.49 -19.39 14.39
CA ARG A 44 6.22 -17.95 14.44
C ARG A 44 6.58 -17.26 13.13
N ASN A 45 7.74 -17.55 12.57
CA ASN A 45 8.19 -16.99 11.30
C ASN A 45 7.25 -17.42 10.15
N SER A 46 6.84 -18.67 10.10
CA SER A 46 5.90 -19.18 9.09
C SER A 46 4.52 -18.48 9.18
N ARG A 47 4.01 -18.25 10.40
CA ARG A 47 2.76 -17.48 10.60
C ARG A 47 2.88 -16.03 10.12
N LEU A 48 4.01 -15.37 10.44
CA LEU A 48 4.28 -14.00 9.97
C LEU A 48 4.38 -13.90 8.44
N GLU A 49 4.97 -14.89 7.80
CA GLU A 49 5.02 -14.96 6.32
C GLU A 49 3.61 -15.14 5.72
N LEU A 50 2.81 -16.04 6.30
CA LEU A 50 1.41 -16.23 5.89
C LEU A 50 0.58 -14.96 6.05
N GLU A 51 0.74 -14.22 7.15
CA GLU A 51 0.07 -12.94 7.37
C GLU A 51 0.53 -11.87 6.36
N LYS A 52 1.83 -11.76 6.11
CA LYS A 52 2.37 -10.86 5.08
C LYS A 52 1.78 -11.17 3.71
N ASN A 53 1.75 -12.44 3.32
CA ASN A 53 1.19 -12.86 2.05
C ASN A 53 -0.32 -12.55 1.95
N LYS A 54 -1.09 -12.78 3.01
CA LYS A 54 -2.52 -12.42 3.05
C LYS A 54 -2.73 -10.91 2.89
N VAL A 55 -1.95 -10.10 3.59
CA VAL A 55 -2.02 -8.63 3.49
C VAL A 55 -1.63 -8.16 2.09
N SER A 56 -0.57 -8.73 1.50
CA SER A 56 -0.14 -8.42 0.13
C SER A 56 -1.22 -8.75 -0.90
N LEU A 57 -1.83 -9.94 -0.82
CA LEU A 57 -2.92 -10.35 -1.71
C LEU A 57 -4.16 -9.45 -1.56
N LYS A 58 -4.48 -9.06 -0.32
CA LYS A 58 -5.60 -8.14 -0.07
C LYS A 58 -5.33 -6.75 -0.64
N LEU A 59 -4.10 -6.25 -0.52
CA LEU A 59 -3.69 -4.98 -1.09
C LEU A 59 -3.74 -5.03 -2.63
N GLU A 60 -3.24 -6.10 -3.23
CA GLU A 60 -3.30 -6.31 -4.69
C GLU A 60 -4.74 -6.36 -5.20
N SER A 61 -5.62 -7.09 -4.51
CA SER A 61 -7.05 -7.14 -4.84
C SER A 61 -7.70 -5.75 -4.77
N LYS A 62 -7.37 -4.96 -3.74
CA LYS A 62 -7.87 -3.59 -3.61
C LYS A 62 -7.30 -2.65 -4.65
N ASN A 63 -6.04 -2.80 -5.03
CA ASN A 63 -5.46 -2.06 -6.14
C ASN A 63 -6.15 -2.37 -7.47
N ARG A 64 -6.47 -3.64 -7.74
CA ARG A 64 -7.22 -4.03 -8.94
C ARG A 64 -8.63 -3.42 -8.94
N GLU A 65 -9.31 -3.39 -7.80
CA GLU A 65 -10.62 -2.73 -7.65
C GLU A 65 -10.52 -1.23 -7.95
N LEU A 66 -9.50 -0.54 -7.43
CA LEU A 66 -9.23 0.88 -7.71
C LEU A 66 -9.01 1.14 -9.20
N VAL A 67 -8.14 0.35 -9.84
CA VAL A 67 -7.86 0.47 -11.28
C VAL A 67 -9.13 0.24 -12.09
N SER A 68 -9.94 -0.77 -11.74
CA SER A 68 -11.21 -1.04 -12.40
C SER A 68 -12.18 0.13 -12.29
N LYS A 69 -12.32 0.73 -11.10
CA LYS A 69 -13.18 1.91 -10.90
C LYS A 69 -12.66 3.16 -11.61
N ALA A 70 -11.34 3.38 -11.60
CA ALA A 70 -10.74 4.46 -12.38
C ALA A 70 -11.01 4.29 -13.88
N ASN A 71 -10.86 3.08 -14.42
CA ASN A 71 -11.17 2.77 -15.81
C ASN A 71 -12.67 2.95 -16.13
N PHE A 72 -13.57 2.58 -15.21
CA PHE A 72 -15.00 2.82 -15.38
C PHE A 72 -15.31 4.32 -15.48
N ILE A 73 -14.74 5.16 -14.61
CA ILE A 73 -14.88 6.63 -14.67
C ILE A 73 -14.35 7.15 -16.01
N LEU A 74 -13.25 6.63 -16.48
CA LEU A 74 -12.62 6.94 -17.77
C LEU A 74 -13.56 6.68 -18.93
N GLN A 75 -14.10 5.46 -19.03
CA GLN A 75 -15.03 5.06 -20.08
C GLN A 75 -16.31 5.92 -20.05
N ARG A 76 -16.84 6.19 -18.84
CA ARG A 76 -18.00 7.05 -18.68
C ARG A 76 -17.73 8.47 -19.20
N ASN A 77 -16.59 9.05 -18.86
CA ASN A 77 -16.21 10.37 -19.31
C ASN A 77 -15.98 10.44 -20.83
N GLU A 78 -15.38 9.42 -21.42
CA GLU A 78 -15.26 9.28 -22.89
C GLU A 78 -16.63 9.20 -23.56
N TYR A 79 -17.54 8.40 -23.01
CA TYR A 79 -18.90 8.27 -23.52
C TYR A 79 -19.66 9.61 -23.47
N LEU A 80 -19.59 10.32 -22.35
CA LEU A 80 -20.21 11.64 -22.21
C LEU A 80 -19.61 12.69 -23.16
N LYS A 81 -18.29 12.65 -23.37
CA LYS A 81 -17.59 13.50 -24.35
C LYS A 81 -18.06 13.22 -25.78
N ASN A 82 -18.25 11.95 -26.13
CA ASN A 82 -18.78 11.56 -27.45
C ASN A 82 -20.22 12.02 -27.65
N ILE A 83 -21.05 12.03 -26.61
CA ILE A 83 -22.41 12.62 -26.66
C ILE A 83 -22.32 14.11 -26.95
N ILE A 84 -21.47 14.86 -26.25
CA ILE A 84 -21.26 16.30 -26.52
C ILE A 84 -20.84 16.54 -27.97
N LEU A 85 -19.91 15.72 -28.49
CA LEU A 85 -19.43 15.85 -29.87
C LEU A 85 -20.54 15.56 -30.90
N LYS A 86 -21.39 14.57 -30.63
CA LYS A 86 -22.58 14.27 -31.49
C LYS A 86 -23.62 15.40 -31.45
N LEU A 87 -23.89 15.92 -30.27
CA LEU A 87 -24.79 17.06 -30.09
C LEU A 87 -24.30 18.32 -30.83
N ASN A 88 -22.96 18.56 -30.86
CA ASN A 88 -22.37 19.68 -31.61
C ASN A 88 -22.56 19.57 -33.13
N LYS A 89 -22.81 18.36 -33.67
CA LYS A 89 -22.98 18.10 -35.10
C LYS A 89 -24.43 18.07 -35.55
N SER A 90 -25.39 18.07 -34.63
CA SER A 90 -26.83 18.05 -34.94
C SER A 90 -27.38 19.45 -34.92
N GLU A 91 -28.28 19.76 -35.86
CA GLU A 91 -29.04 21.03 -35.93
C GLU A 91 -30.12 21.10 -34.84
N VAL A 92 -29.71 20.97 -33.59
CA VAL A 92 -30.59 21.06 -32.44
C VAL A 92 -30.71 22.54 -31.99
N ASN A 93 -31.90 22.97 -31.59
CA ASN A 93 -32.17 24.28 -31.04
C ASN A 93 -31.08 24.69 -30.03
N GLU A 94 -30.41 25.81 -30.31
CA GLU A 94 -29.21 26.26 -29.61
C GLU A 94 -29.37 26.37 -28.10
N GLN A 95 -30.55 26.66 -27.63
CA GLN A 95 -30.86 26.81 -26.21
C GLN A 95 -30.95 25.47 -25.48
N SER A 96 -31.58 24.47 -26.08
CA SER A 96 -31.64 23.08 -25.57
C SER A 96 -30.24 22.42 -25.57
N PHE A 97 -29.46 22.71 -26.60
CA PHE A 97 -28.09 22.24 -26.74
C PHE A 97 -27.17 22.77 -25.66
N ARG A 98 -27.20 24.08 -25.38
CA ARG A 98 -26.41 24.70 -24.32
C ARG A 98 -26.73 24.10 -22.94
N ARG A 99 -28.01 23.81 -22.69
CA ARG A 99 -28.47 23.20 -21.43
C ARG A 99 -27.91 21.78 -21.25
N VAL A 100 -28.09 20.90 -22.24
CA VAL A 100 -27.59 19.54 -22.20
C VAL A 100 -26.06 19.49 -22.12
N LYS A 101 -25.35 20.35 -22.87
CA LYS A 101 -23.90 20.47 -22.80
C LYS A 101 -23.43 20.87 -21.41
N LYS A 102 -24.11 21.80 -20.75
CA LYS A 102 -23.81 22.23 -19.39
C LYS A 102 -24.05 21.10 -18.40
N GLU A 103 -25.19 20.41 -18.45
CA GLU A 103 -25.51 19.26 -17.58
C GLU A 103 -24.54 18.11 -17.74
N VAL A 104 -24.16 17.78 -18.97
CA VAL A 104 -23.15 16.71 -19.24
C VAL A 104 -21.76 17.14 -18.76
N SER A 105 -21.38 18.41 -18.92
CA SER A 105 -20.10 18.91 -18.39
C SER A 105 -20.06 18.91 -16.86
N GLU A 106 -21.17 19.22 -16.21
CA GLU A 106 -21.32 19.13 -14.75
C GLU A 106 -21.27 17.67 -14.26
N LEU A 107 -21.84 16.72 -15.00
CA LEU A 107 -21.73 15.28 -14.71
C LEU A 107 -20.31 14.74 -14.86
N ILE A 108 -19.54 15.22 -15.85
CA ILE A 108 -18.13 14.86 -16.02
C ILE A 108 -17.29 15.37 -14.84
N ASN A 109 -17.58 16.59 -14.40
CA ASN A 109 -16.86 17.28 -13.32
C ASN A 109 -17.50 17.04 -11.94
N SER A 110 -18.52 16.15 -11.82
CA SER A 110 -19.25 15.99 -10.57
C SER A 110 -18.33 15.52 -9.44
N GLU A 111 -18.28 16.30 -8.40
CA GLU A 111 -17.54 16.07 -7.15
C GLU A 111 -17.82 14.67 -6.56
N LYS A 112 -19.06 14.15 -6.72
CA LYS A 112 -19.46 12.81 -6.26
C LYS A 112 -18.60 11.67 -6.83
N SER A 113 -18.16 11.76 -8.08
CA SER A 113 -17.29 10.73 -8.69
C SER A 113 -15.92 10.73 -8.08
N TYR A 114 -15.42 11.89 -7.69
CA TYR A 114 -14.13 12.04 -7.03
C TYR A 114 -14.20 11.66 -5.55
N GLU A 115 -15.31 11.93 -4.87
CA GLU A 115 -15.50 11.51 -3.48
C GLU A 115 -15.49 9.98 -3.33
N GLU A 116 -16.13 9.27 -4.26
CA GLU A 116 -16.12 7.81 -4.25
C GLU A 116 -14.69 7.26 -4.47
N PHE A 117 -13.96 7.84 -5.41
CA PHE A 117 -12.54 7.53 -5.61
C PHE A 117 -11.71 7.80 -4.35
N ASP A 118 -11.87 8.98 -3.75
CA ASP A 118 -11.13 9.38 -2.55
C ASP A 118 -11.41 8.43 -1.38
N LYS A 119 -12.67 8.01 -1.16
CA LYS A 119 -13.05 7.02 -0.13
C LYS A 119 -12.34 5.69 -0.34
N ILE A 120 -12.35 5.15 -1.58
CA ILE A 120 -11.73 3.87 -1.88
C ILE A 120 -10.22 3.97 -1.74
N PHE A 121 -9.63 5.05 -2.26
CA PHE A 121 -8.19 5.29 -2.17
C PHE A 121 -7.74 5.40 -0.71
N THR A 122 -8.47 6.14 0.12
CA THR A 122 -8.19 6.28 1.56
C THR A 122 -8.32 4.96 2.32
N ASN A 123 -9.23 4.07 1.92
CA ASN A 123 -9.33 2.74 2.51
C ASN A 123 -8.10 1.86 2.21
N VAL A 124 -7.47 2.04 1.04
CA VAL A 124 -6.25 1.31 0.66
C VAL A 124 -4.99 1.96 1.23
N TYR A 125 -4.96 3.30 1.27
CA TYR A 125 -3.83 4.11 1.72
C TYR A 125 -4.27 5.12 2.81
N PRO A 126 -4.62 4.66 4.02
CA PRO A 126 -5.30 5.50 5.02
C PRO A 126 -4.49 6.70 5.52
N LYS A 127 -3.16 6.62 5.45
CA LYS A 127 -2.27 7.70 5.91
C LYS A 127 -1.80 8.63 4.78
N PHE A 128 -1.96 8.22 3.53
CA PHE A 128 -1.34 8.90 2.39
C PHE A 128 -1.77 10.37 2.27
N TYR A 129 -3.07 10.64 2.22
CA TYR A 129 -3.57 12.01 2.12
C TYR A 129 -3.24 12.84 3.36
N LYS A 130 -3.31 12.22 4.55
CA LYS A 130 -2.96 12.89 5.80
C LYS A 130 -1.49 13.33 5.79
N ILE A 131 -0.56 12.43 5.47
CA ILE A 131 0.89 12.74 5.43
C ILE A 131 1.19 13.88 4.45
N LEU A 132 0.59 13.85 3.26
CA LEU A 132 0.79 14.88 2.24
C LEU A 132 0.20 16.23 2.68
N ASN A 133 -1.00 16.22 3.28
CA ASN A 133 -1.65 17.44 3.72
C ASN A 133 -0.94 18.07 4.92
N ASP A 134 -0.58 17.28 5.92
CA ASP A 134 0.11 17.76 7.13
C ASP A 134 1.48 18.38 6.80
N LYS A 135 2.20 17.81 5.81
CA LYS A 135 3.54 18.30 5.43
C LYS A 135 3.53 19.47 4.44
N HIS A 136 2.57 19.48 3.52
CA HIS A 136 2.63 20.37 2.35
C HIS A 136 1.36 21.19 2.12
N ASN A 137 0.31 21.00 2.92
CA ASN A 137 -0.98 21.71 2.82
C ASN A 137 -1.50 21.77 1.37
N LEU A 138 -1.62 20.60 0.73
CA LEU A 138 -2.02 20.47 -0.67
C LEU A 138 -3.53 20.64 -0.85
N SER A 139 -3.94 21.28 -1.94
CA SER A 139 -5.36 21.28 -2.34
C SER A 139 -5.80 19.87 -2.77
N GLN A 140 -7.11 19.62 -2.74
CA GLN A 140 -7.70 18.33 -3.10
C GLN A 140 -7.29 17.87 -4.52
N THR A 141 -7.17 18.80 -5.46
CA THR A 141 -6.69 18.51 -6.82
C THR A 141 -5.30 17.92 -6.83
N TYR A 142 -4.37 18.45 -6.04
CA TYR A 142 -3.00 17.92 -5.96
C TYR A 142 -2.92 16.63 -5.15
N LEU A 143 -3.77 16.45 -4.13
CA LEU A 143 -3.88 15.18 -3.40
C LEU A 143 -4.35 14.06 -4.32
N ARG A 144 -5.37 14.30 -5.16
CA ARG A 144 -5.85 13.34 -6.17
C ARG A 144 -4.79 13.05 -7.24
N LEU A 145 -4.10 14.09 -7.72
CA LEU A 145 -2.98 13.88 -8.66
C LEU A 145 -1.91 12.97 -8.07
N ALA A 146 -1.53 13.20 -6.81
CA ALA A 146 -0.58 12.34 -6.10
C ALA A 146 -1.12 10.90 -5.96
N ALA A 147 -2.41 10.72 -5.71
CA ALA A 147 -3.05 9.42 -5.66
C ALA A 147 -2.98 8.67 -7.00
N TYR A 148 -3.26 9.34 -8.13
CA TYR A 148 -3.12 8.74 -9.47
C TYR A 148 -1.67 8.34 -9.76
N ILE A 149 -0.69 9.17 -9.36
CA ILE A 149 0.73 8.83 -9.46
C ILE A 149 1.06 7.60 -8.61
N ARG A 150 0.55 7.53 -7.38
CA ARG A 150 0.71 6.36 -6.49
C ARG A 150 0.18 5.08 -7.11
N MET A 151 -0.89 5.17 -7.91
CA MET A 151 -1.49 4.07 -8.65
C MET A 151 -0.77 3.75 -9.97
N ASN A 152 0.40 4.35 -10.22
CA ASN A 152 1.17 4.20 -11.46
C ASN A 152 0.42 4.63 -12.73
N GLN A 153 -0.55 5.55 -12.62
CA GLN A 153 -1.24 6.05 -13.80
C GLN A 153 -0.30 6.95 -14.63
N SER A 154 -0.28 6.73 -15.93
CA SER A 154 0.44 7.55 -16.90
C SER A 154 -0.21 8.93 -17.06
N ASN A 155 0.54 9.90 -17.61
CA ASN A 155 -0.03 11.23 -17.91
C ASN A 155 -1.25 11.15 -18.83
N ASN A 156 -1.25 10.22 -19.79
CA ASN A 156 -2.38 9.96 -20.69
C ASN A 156 -3.63 9.50 -19.92
N GLU A 157 -3.46 8.53 -19.02
CA GLU A 157 -4.56 8.01 -18.21
C GLU A 157 -5.10 9.08 -17.26
N ILE A 158 -4.22 9.82 -16.60
CA ILE A 158 -4.62 10.95 -15.72
C ILE A 158 -5.38 12.02 -16.52
N ALA A 159 -4.89 12.38 -17.71
CA ALA A 159 -5.55 13.34 -18.58
C ALA A 159 -6.96 12.90 -18.95
N LYS A 160 -7.14 11.62 -19.28
CA LYS A 160 -8.44 11.02 -19.58
C LYS A 160 -9.35 10.98 -18.35
N ILE A 161 -8.85 10.51 -17.18
CA ILE A 161 -9.61 10.44 -15.92
C ILE A 161 -10.11 11.84 -15.53
N CYS A 162 -9.25 12.85 -15.60
CA CYS A 162 -9.58 14.22 -15.20
C CYS A 162 -10.28 15.03 -16.28
N GLY A 163 -10.42 14.53 -17.51
CA GLY A 163 -11.02 15.28 -18.63
C GLY A 163 -10.20 16.50 -19.09
N ILE A 164 -8.87 16.49 -18.88
CA ILE A 164 -7.96 17.59 -19.19
C ILE A 164 -6.91 17.18 -20.25
N SER A 165 -6.14 18.13 -20.76
CA SER A 165 -5.05 17.81 -21.70
C SER A 165 -3.85 17.19 -21.00
N ILE A 166 -3.06 16.38 -21.73
CA ILE A 166 -1.80 15.81 -21.25
C ILE A 166 -0.86 16.92 -20.78
N ARG A 167 -0.78 18.01 -21.54
CA ARG A 167 0.04 19.18 -21.20
C ARG A 167 -0.40 19.81 -19.86
N THR A 168 -1.68 19.81 -19.58
CA THR A 168 -2.21 20.28 -18.27
C THR A 168 -1.74 19.37 -17.15
N VAL A 169 -1.76 18.05 -17.35
CA VAL A 169 -1.25 17.06 -16.37
C VAL A 169 0.25 17.29 -16.11
N GLU A 170 1.05 17.44 -17.15
CA GLU A 170 2.49 17.72 -17.03
C GLU A 170 2.76 18.99 -16.24
N THR A 171 2.00 20.06 -16.54
CA THR A 171 2.09 21.32 -15.80
C THR A 171 1.71 21.14 -14.32
N GLN A 172 0.65 20.38 -14.04
CA GLN A 172 0.22 20.10 -12.67
C GLN A 172 1.25 19.24 -11.93
N ARG A 173 1.86 18.25 -12.57
CA ARG A 173 2.96 17.44 -12.00
C ARG A 173 4.18 18.29 -11.66
N TYR A 174 4.56 19.19 -12.56
CA TYR A 174 5.64 20.15 -12.29
C TYR A 174 5.32 21.03 -11.06
N ARG A 175 4.10 21.58 -10.99
CA ARG A 175 3.67 22.39 -9.84
C ARG A 175 3.64 21.57 -8.55
N LEU A 176 3.15 20.32 -8.61
CA LEU A 176 3.16 19.40 -7.47
C LEU A 176 4.58 19.15 -6.97
N SER A 177 5.56 18.89 -7.86
CA SER A 177 6.96 18.72 -7.46
C SER A 177 7.48 19.95 -6.72
N LYS A 178 7.11 21.17 -7.15
CA LYS A 178 7.47 22.41 -6.47
C LYS A 178 6.80 22.56 -5.09
N LEU A 179 5.52 22.24 -4.99
CA LEU A 179 4.79 22.26 -3.71
C LEU A 179 5.36 21.24 -2.70
N LEU A 180 5.81 20.09 -3.17
CA LEU A 180 6.49 19.07 -2.37
C LEU A 180 7.93 19.43 -2.02
N LYS A 181 8.46 20.55 -2.56
CA LYS A 181 9.84 21.04 -2.36
C LYS A 181 10.90 20.00 -2.77
N LEU A 182 10.63 19.26 -3.84
CA LEU A 182 11.56 18.26 -4.35
C LEU A 182 12.79 18.92 -4.98
N ASP A 183 13.96 18.36 -4.73
CA ASP A 183 15.20 18.76 -5.36
C ASP A 183 15.21 18.41 -6.86
N LYS A 184 16.09 19.08 -7.65
CA LYS A 184 16.19 18.87 -9.10
C LYS A 184 16.45 17.41 -9.50
N ASN A 185 17.09 16.65 -8.62
CA ASN A 185 17.45 15.25 -8.86
C ASN A 185 16.43 14.26 -8.25
N GLU A 186 15.41 14.73 -7.55
CA GLU A 186 14.42 13.86 -6.91
C GLU A 186 13.22 13.65 -7.83
N ASN A 187 12.94 12.37 -8.15
CA ASN A 187 11.84 12.00 -9.02
C ASN A 187 10.51 12.00 -8.26
N LEU A 188 9.51 12.73 -8.79
CA LEU A 188 8.17 12.83 -8.20
C LEU A 188 7.52 11.45 -7.95
N ASN A 189 7.62 10.53 -8.91
CA ASN A 189 7.06 9.19 -8.75
C ASN A 189 7.71 8.45 -7.57
N SER A 190 9.05 8.49 -7.51
CA SER A 190 9.82 7.85 -6.44
C SER A 190 9.47 8.43 -5.07
N TYR A 191 9.30 9.76 -4.97
CA TYR A 191 8.88 10.41 -3.73
C TYR A 191 7.48 9.95 -3.30
N ILE A 192 6.51 9.99 -4.21
CA ILE A 192 5.12 9.59 -3.95
C ILE A 192 5.02 8.12 -3.53
N HIS A 193 5.84 7.24 -4.12
CA HIS A 193 5.86 5.81 -3.76
C HIS A 193 6.50 5.52 -2.39
N LYS A 194 7.32 6.41 -1.86
CA LYS A 194 7.91 6.27 -0.51
C LYS A 194 6.95 6.66 0.62
N ILE A 195 5.85 7.34 0.32
CA ILE A 195 4.84 7.75 1.31
C ILE A 195 4.01 6.52 1.71
N ASN A 196 4.09 6.12 2.96
CA ASN A 196 3.36 4.96 3.53
C ASN A 196 2.37 5.38 4.60
#